data_4b9b081f958c953c0d9d25f555f76bf5
#
_entry.id   4b9b081f958c953c0d9d25f555f76bf5
#
_cell.length_a   1.000
_cell.length_b   1.000
_cell.length_c   1.000
_cell.angle_alpha   90.00
_cell.angle_beta   90.00
_cell.angle_gamma   90.00
#
_symmetry.space_group_name_H-M   'P 1'
#
loop_
_entity.id
_entity.type
_entity.pdbx_description
1 polymer ?
#
loop_
_entity_poly.entity_id
_entity_poly.type
_entity_poly.pdbx_seq_one_letter_code
_entity_poly.pdbx_strand_id
1 'polypeptide(L)'
;AILKENPSIEVVIDLHRDEVAEGTRLVTEIGGKKMARFMFFNGLSRTRRLGDIDSLPNKNIADNLAFSFQMQVLCNEYYPGLTRRIYLKGYRYNMHLKQRYLLIEMGAQTNTYEECMNSCVPLAQMLDLELSGKTDFTLDPEKG
;
A
#
# COMPACT_ATOMS: atom_id res chain seq x y z
N ALA A 1 20.69 -4.37 -9.94
CA ALA A 1 20.77 -3.07 -10.56
C ALA A 1 20.54 -1.95 -9.54
N ILE A 2 19.54 -1.05 -9.71
CA ILE A 2 19.40 0.22 -8.96
C ILE A 2 19.60 0.10 -7.44
N LEU A 3 18.93 -0.83 -6.77
CA LEU A 3 19.06 -0.97 -5.30
C LEU A 3 20.44 -1.44 -4.83
N LYS A 4 21.21 -2.13 -5.68
CA LYS A 4 22.59 -2.50 -5.35
C LYS A 4 23.55 -1.35 -5.52
N GLU A 5 23.30 -0.50 -6.49
CA GLU A 5 24.10 0.69 -6.80
C GLU A 5 23.79 1.85 -5.85
N ASN A 6 22.59 1.83 -5.22
CA ASN A 6 22.13 2.87 -4.30
C ASN A 6 21.69 2.26 -2.96
N PRO A 7 22.62 1.85 -2.11
CA PRO A 7 22.29 1.17 -0.84
C PRO A 7 21.56 2.06 0.17
N SER A 8 21.61 3.38 0.00
CA SER A 8 20.89 4.37 0.81
C SER A 8 19.38 4.40 0.57
N ILE A 9 18.88 3.74 -0.48
CA ILE A 9 17.43 3.62 -0.68
C ILE A 9 16.84 2.72 0.41
N GLU A 10 16.01 3.26 1.26
CA GLU A 10 15.38 2.54 2.37
C GLU A 10 13.96 2.07 2.04
N VAL A 11 13.24 2.80 1.20
CA VAL A 11 11.84 2.56 0.83
C VAL A 11 11.70 2.38 -0.66
N VAL A 12 10.88 1.43 -1.07
CA VAL A 12 10.49 1.23 -2.48
C VAL A 12 8.97 1.31 -2.60
N ILE A 13 8.51 2.13 -3.52
CA ILE A 13 7.10 2.25 -3.86
C ILE A 13 6.92 1.77 -5.31
N ASP A 14 6.07 0.76 -5.48
CA ASP A 14 5.69 0.21 -6.76
C ASP A 14 4.23 0.61 -7.03
N LEU A 15 4.05 1.65 -7.84
CA LEU A 15 2.75 2.29 -8.05
C LEU A 15 2.10 1.76 -9.32
N HIS A 16 0.98 1.09 -9.15
CA HIS A 16 0.18 0.45 -10.19
C HIS A 16 -1.24 1.00 -10.24
N ARG A 17 -2.01 0.52 -11.19
CA ARG A 17 -3.47 0.65 -11.28
C ARG A 17 -4.07 -0.74 -11.37
N ASP A 18 -5.11 -0.98 -10.58
CA ASP A 18 -5.86 -2.25 -10.59
C ASP A 18 -6.66 -2.43 -11.89
N GLU A 19 -7.04 -3.65 -12.18
CA GLU A 19 -8.00 -3.99 -13.23
C GLU A 19 -9.30 -4.46 -12.58
N VAL A 20 -10.40 -3.79 -12.91
CA VAL A 20 -11.74 -4.11 -12.39
C VAL A 20 -12.73 -4.29 -13.53
N ALA A 21 -13.87 -4.92 -13.25
CA ALA A 21 -14.94 -5.07 -14.21
C ALA A 21 -15.38 -3.71 -14.77
N GLU A 22 -15.73 -3.69 -16.05
CA GLU A 22 -16.24 -2.50 -16.73
C GLU A 22 -17.41 -1.89 -15.94
N GLY A 23 -17.45 -0.57 -15.80
CA GLY A 23 -18.44 0.14 -15.01
C GLY A 23 -18.18 0.20 -13.50
N THR A 24 -17.22 -0.56 -12.97
CA THR A 24 -16.81 -0.42 -11.57
C THR A 24 -16.06 0.88 -11.33
N ARG A 25 -16.52 1.69 -10.38
CA ARG A 25 -15.88 2.95 -10.01
C ARG A 25 -15.29 2.87 -8.60
N LEU A 26 -13.98 3.01 -8.49
CA LEU A 26 -13.24 3.04 -7.23
C LEU A 26 -13.00 4.49 -6.81
N VAL A 27 -14.05 5.19 -6.41
CA VAL A 27 -14.03 6.62 -6.10
C VAL A 27 -14.60 6.88 -4.70
N THR A 28 -14.03 7.83 -4.01
CA THR A 28 -14.55 8.47 -2.80
C THR A 28 -14.47 9.98 -2.95
N GLU A 29 -15.13 10.72 -2.08
CA GLU A 29 -15.03 12.17 -2.03
C GLU A 29 -14.57 12.60 -0.65
N ILE A 30 -13.50 13.39 -0.60
CA ILE A 30 -12.91 13.91 0.64
C ILE A 30 -12.58 15.38 0.42
N GLY A 31 -13.09 16.24 1.28
CA GLY A 31 -12.87 17.68 1.18
C GLY A 31 -13.37 18.27 -0.15
N GLY A 32 -14.46 17.74 -0.72
CA GLY A 32 -15.03 18.18 -1.99
C GLY A 32 -14.25 17.74 -3.24
N LYS A 33 -13.23 16.89 -3.07
CA LYS A 33 -12.44 16.35 -4.19
C LYS A 33 -12.74 14.87 -4.40
N LYS A 34 -12.99 14.49 -5.65
CA LYS A 34 -13.09 13.08 -6.03
C LYS A 34 -11.70 12.47 -6.04
N MET A 35 -11.54 11.34 -5.37
CA MET A 35 -10.28 10.62 -5.19
C MET A 35 -10.44 9.16 -5.58
N ALA A 36 -9.45 8.61 -6.27
CA ALA A 36 -9.40 7.18 -6.56
C ALA A 36 -9.14 6.41 -5.26
N ARG A 37 -9.97 5.42 -4.95
CA ARG A 37 -9.71 4.53 -3.81
C ARG A 37 -8.59 3.57 -4.15
N PHE A 38 -7.56 3.52 -3.32
CA PHE A 38 -6.41 2.64 -3.55
C PHE A 38 -6.30 1.53 -2.50
N MET A 39 -5.43 0.56 -2.77
CA MET A 39 -5.13 -0.50 -1.81
C MET A 39 -3.63 -0.77 -1.74
N PHE A 40 -3.18 -1.23 -0.58
CA PHE A 40 -1.89 -1.84 -0.42
C PHE A 40 -1.98 -3.32 -0.78
N PHE A 41 -1.03 -3.79 -1.56
CA PHE A 41 -1.00 -5.14 -2.10
C PHE A 41 0.23 -5.86 -1.56
N ASN A 42 0.07 -7.10 -1.08
CA ASN A 42 1.17 -7.86 -0.52
C ASN A 42 1.30 -9.25 -1.16
N GLY A 43 2.49 -9.51 -1.69
CA GLY A 43 2.90 -10.81 -2.17
C GLY A 43 3.48 -11.65 -1.04
N LEU A 44 2.84 -12.79 -0.75
CA LEU A 44 3.17 -13.62 0.40
C LEU A 44 4.21 -14.70 0.11
N SER A 45 4.59 -14.92 -1.15
CA SER A 45 5.43 -16.07 -1.55
C SER A 45 4.91 -17.41 -0.99
N ARG A 46 3.59 -17.53 -0.85
CA ARG A 46 2.92 -18.63 -0.17
C ARG A 46 1.52 -18.87 -0.74
N THR A 47 1.14 -20.13 -0.85
CA THR A 47 -0.22 -20.52 -1.21
C THR A 47 -0.92 -21.25 -0.07
N ARG A 48 -2.25 -21.21 -0.05
CA ARG A 48 -3.04 -21.96 0.95
C ARG A 48 -2.84 -23.48 0.82
N ARG A 49 -2.62 -23.97 -0.42
CA ARG A 49 -2.54 -25.40 -0.73
C ARG A 49 -1.15 -25.97 -0.46
N LEU A 50 -0.08 -25.26 -0.85
CA LEU A 50 1.27 -25.79 -0.89
C LEU A 50 2.20 -25.20 0.19
N GLY A 51 1.71 -24.23 0.99
CA GLY A 51 2.59 -23.49 1.90
C GLY A 51 3.51 -22.54 1.14
N ASP A 52 4.74 -22.44 1.60
CA ASP A 52 5.74 -21.54 1.02
C ASP A 52 6.13 -21.96 -0.39
N ILE A 53 6.41 -21.00 -1.26
CA ILE A 53 6.84 -21.24 -2.65
C ILE A 53 8.37 -21.19 -2.66
N ASP A 54 9.04 -22.34 -2.63
CA ASP A 54 10.50 -22.45 -2.55
C ASP A 54 11.24 -21.71 -3.68
N SER A 55 10.66 -21.66 -4.87
CA SER A 55 11.21 -20.93 -6.02
C SER A 55 11.08 -19.42 -5.93
N LEU A 56 10.31 -18.90 -4.96
CA LEU A 56 10.04 -17.46 -4.77
C LEU A 56 10.32 -17.03 -3.32
N PRO A 57 11.53 -17.23 -2.78
CA PRO A 57 11.82 -16.89 -1.40
C PRO A 57 11.66 -15.39 -1.14
N ASN A 58 11.02 -15.03 -0.02
CA ASN A 58 10.92 -13.66 0.45
C ASN A 58 11.09 -13.63 1.98
N LYS A 59 12.24 -13.17 2.43
CA LYS A 59 12.55 -13.00 3.85
C LYS A 59 11.88 -11.76 4.48
N ASN A 60 11.33 -10.87 3.66
CA ASN A 60 10.80 -9.59 4.09
C ASN A 60 9.26 -9.59 4.24
N ILE A 61 8.59 -10.75 4.20
CA ILE A 61 7.11 -10.84 4.21
C ILE A 61 6.53 -10.11 5.42
N ALA A 62 7.07 -10.35 6.62
CA ALA A 62 6.59 -9.74 7.86
C ALA A 62 6.78 -8.21 7.84
N ASP A 63 7.95 -7.74 7.40
CA ASP A 63 8.26 -6.31 7.33
C ASP A 63 7.38 -5.59 6.28
N ASN A 64 7.20 -6.21 5.10
CA ASN A 64 6.33 -5.66 4.06
C ASN A 64 4.87 -5.56 4.54
N LEU A 65 4.36 -6.60 5.22
CA LEU A 65 3.00 -6.59 5.78
C LEU A 65 2.86 -5.55 6.89
N ALA A 66 3.84 -5.45 7.79
CA ALA A 66 3.84 -4.46 8.86
C ALA A 66 3.77 -3.04 8.28
N PHE A 67 4.60 -2.74 7.29
CA PHE A 67 4.61 -1.42 6.63
C PHE A 67 3.28 -1.12 5.93
N SER A 68 2.72 -2.07 5.18
CA SER A 68 1.40 -1.92 4.56
C SER A 68 0.30 -1.72 5.59
N PHE A 69 0.37 -2.42 6.73
CA PHE A 69 -0.61 -2.31 7.80
C PHE A 69 -0.54 -0.94 8.50
N GLN A 70 0.66 -0.46 8.82
CA GLN A 70 0.87 0.87 9.39
C GLN A 70 0.28 1.96 8.48
N MET A 71 0.58 1.90 7.18
CA MET A 71 0.02 2.81 6.19
C MET A 71 -1.51 2.72 6.10
N GLN A 72 -2.08 1.49 6.18
CA GLN A 72 -3.53 1.29 6.18
C GLN A 72 -4.20 1.93 7.40
N VAL A 73 -3.61 1.79 8.58
CA VAL A 73 -4.12 2.38 9.83
C VAL A 73 -4.11 3.90 9.72
N LEU A 74 -3.00 4.51 9.31
CA LEU A 74 -2.88 5.95 9.10
C LEU A 74 -3.92 6.46 8.09
N CYS A 75 -4.03 5.81 6.94
CA CYS A 75 -5.01 6.20 5.95
C CYS A 75 -6.45 6.11 6.47
N ASN A 76 -6.78 5.12 7.28
CA ASN A 76 -8.11 4.99 7.86
C ASN A 76 -8.41 6.07 8.91
N GLU A 77 -7.38 6.47 9.66
CA GLU A 77 -7.51 7.50 10.69
C GLU A 77 -7.68 8.90 10.09
N TYR A 78 -6.80 9.27 9.15
CA TYR A 78 -6.76 10.63 8.60
C TYR A 78 -7.65 10.83 7.37
N TYR A 79 -7.89 9.75 6.59
CA TYR A 79 -8.65 9.78 5.33
C TYR A 79 -9.62 8.59 5.26
N PRO A 80 -10.63 8.52 6.15
CA PRO A 80 -11.56 7.40 6.18
C PRO A 80 -12.27 7.22 4.84
N GLY A 81 -12.29 5.98 4.37
CA GLY A 81 -12.89 5.60 3.09
C GLY A 81 -11.98 5.76 1.85
N LEU A 82 -10.78 6.32 1.99
CA LEU A 82 -9.84 6.47 0.87
C LEU A 82 -9.23 5.13 0.44
N THR A 83 -8.90 4.28 1.40
CA THR A 83 -8.29 2.97 1.09
C THR A 83 -9.32 1.85 0.97
N ARG A 84 -8.97 0.86 0.19
CA ARG A 84 -9.57 -0.48 0.17
C ARG A 84 -8.82 -1.36 1.18
N ARG A 85 -9.33 -2.55 1.45
CA ARG A 85 -8.62 -3.52 2.31
C ARG A 85 -7.29 -3.93 1.68
N ILE A 86 -6.30 -4.21 2.50
CA ILE A 86 -5.03 -4.82 2.05
C ILE A 86 -5.34 -6.10 1.27
N TYR A 87 -4.72 -6.23 0.11
CA TYR A 87 -4.90 -7.39 -0.75
C TYR A 87 -3.69 -8.32 -0.67
N LEU A 88 -3.95 -9.61 -0.50
CA LEU A 88 -2.92 -10.62 -0.31
C LEU A 88 -2.92 -11.61 -1.49
N LYS A 89 -1.75 -11.82 -2.08
CA LYS A 89 -1.55 -12.77 -3.18
C LYS A 89 -0.42 -13.75 -2.88
N GLY A 90 -0.48 -14.92 -3.51
CA GLY A 90 0.48 -16.00 -3.29
C GLY A 90 1.87 -15.75 -3.91
N TYR A 91 2.00 -14.97 -4.97
CA TYR A 91 3.30 -14.69 -5.60
C TYR A 91 4.07 -13.60 -4.88
N ARG A 92 5.32 -13.37 -5.29
CA ARG A 92 6.30 -12.52 -4.60
C ARG A 92 6.22 -11.02 -4.94
N TYR A 93 5.90 -10.67 -6.18
CA TYR A 93 5.74 -9.29 -6.68
C TYR A 93 6.90 -8.35 -6.34
N ASN A 94 8.15 -8.78 -6.46
CA ASN A 94 9.35 -7.99 -6.14
C ASN A 94 9.53 -7.57 -4.67
N MET A 95 8.59 -7.84 -3.79
CA MET A 95 8.62 -7.41 -2.39
C MET A 95 9.80 -7.99 -1.57
N HIS A 96 10.48 -9.01 -2.10
CA HIS A 96 11.73 -9.54 -1.53
C HIS A 96 12.93 -8.58 -1.65
N LEU A 97 12.80 -7.52 -2.44
CA LEU A 97 13.89 -6.59 -2.73
C LEU A 97 14.20 -5.65 -1.56
N LYS A 98 13.20 -5.29 -0.75
CA LYS A 98 13.35 -4.42 0.42
C LYS A 98 12.35 -4.79 1.52
N GLN A 99 12.71 -4.49 2.78
CA GLN A 99 11.83 -4.62 3.94
C GLN A 99 10.67 -3.61 3.87
N ARG A 100 10.98 -2.33 3.59
CA ARG A 100 9.99 -1.29 3.36
C ARG A 100 9.66 -1.20 1.87
N TYR A 101 8.85 -2.14 1.41
CA TYR A 101 8.35 -2.20 0.03
C TYR A 101 6.83 -2.09 0.05
N LEU A 102 6.28 -1.10 -0.65
CA LEU A 102 4.84 -0.93 -0.86
C LEU A 102 4.51 -1.15 -2.34
N LEU A 103 3.65 -2.10 -2.63
CA LEU A 103 2.93 -2.14 -3.89
C LEU A 103 1.56 -1.53 -3.66
N ILE A 104 1.23 -0.53 -4.46
CA ILE A 104 0.00 0.26 -4.33
C ILE A 104 -0.77 0.20 -5.63
N GLU A 105 -2.02 -0.25 -5.57
CA GLU A 105 -2.97 -0.15 -6.67
C GLU A 105 -3.78 1.14 -6.52
N MET A 106 -3.35 2.20 -7.22
CA MET A 106 -3.95 3.53 -7.20
C MET A 106 -5.21 3.57 -8.06
N GLY A 107 -6.36 3.21 -7.47
CA GLY A 107 -7.60 3.04 -8.22
C GLY A 107 -7.50 1.92 -9.25
N ALA A 108 -8.19 2.09 -10.36
CA ALA A 108 -8.23 1.12 -11.46
C ALA A 108 -8.25 1.83 -12.83
N GLN A 109 -8.25 1.05 -13.92
CA GLN A 109 -8.35 1.59 -15.29
C GLN A 109 -9.57 2.47 -15.53
N THR A 110 -10.61 2.33 -14.71
CA THR A 110 -11.85 3.12 -14.78
C THR A 110 -11.78 4.49 -14.08
N ASN A 111 -10.70 4.76 -13.32
CA ASN A 111 -10.49 6.06 -12.68
C ASN A 111 -9.91 7.08 -13.66
N THR A 112 -10.28 8.34 -13.48
CA THR A 112 -9.66 9.44 -14.21
C THR A 112 -8.24 9.73 -13.69
N TYR A 113 -7.43 10.40 -14.49
CA TYR A 113 -6.10 10.88 -14.08
C TYR A 113 -6.22 11.81 -12.85
N GLU A 114 -7.17 12.73 -12.87
CA GLU A 114 -7.40 13.67 -11.78
C GLU A 114 -7.75 12.96 -10.45
N GLU A 115 -8.63 11.96 -10.49
CA GLU A 115 -8.98 11.16 -9.31
C GLU A 115 -7.74 10.48 -8.71
N CYS A 116 -6.86 9.94 -9.55
CA CYS A 116 -5.62 9.32 -9.09
C CYS A 116 -4.65 10.37 -8.52
N MET A 117 -4.47 11.50 -9.18
CA MET A 117 -3.59 12.58 -8.71
C MET A 117 -4.08 13.17 -7.38
N ASN A 118 -5.39 13.35 -7.22
CA ASN A 118 -5.97 13.81 -5.95
C ASN A 118 -5.64 12.85 -4.80
N SER A 119 -5.56 11.54 -5.05
CA SER A 119 -5.21 10.54 -4.04
C SER A 119 -3.72 10.47 -3.72
N CYS A 120 -2.86 10.93 -4.62
CA CYS A 120 -1.41 10.98 -4.35
C CYS A 120 -1.06 11.96 -3.22
N VAL A 121 -1.84 13.02 -3.03
CA VAL A 121 -1.60 14.01 -1.95
C VAL A 121 -1.73 13.38 -0.57
N PRO A 122 -2.88 12.78 -0.19
CA PRO A 122 -3.01 12.11 1.10
C PRO A 122 -2.07 10.92 1.24
N LEU A 123 -1.79 10.17 0.18
CA LEU A 123 -0.79 9.09 0.23
C LEU A 123 0.59 9.63 0.62
N ALA A 124 1.02 10.74 0.02
CA ALA A 124 2.32 11.36 0.33
C ALA A 124 2.36 11.87 1.78
N GLN A 125 1.27 12.47 2.28
CA GLN A 125 1.17 12.92 3.67
C GLN A 125 1.27 11.75 4.66
N MET A 126 0.61 10.63 4.39
CA MET A 126 0.69 9.45 5.25
C MET A 126 2.08 8.81 5.22
N LEU A 127 2.73 8.80 4.06
CA LEU A 127 4.13 8.37 3.94
C LEU A 127 5.08 9.26 4.74
N ASP A 128 4.89 10.59 4.70
CA ASP A 128 5.70 11.51 5.49
C ASP A 128 5.53 11.27 6.99
N LEU A 129 4.30 11.09 7.46
CA LEU A 129 4.02 10.77 8.86
C LEU A 129 4.71 9.47 9.28
N GLU A 130 4.53 8.40 8.51
CA GLU A 130 5.10 7.09 8.83
C GLU A 130 6.63 7.10 8.82
N LEU A 131 7.23 7.70 7.80
CA LEU A 131 8.68 7.68 7.63
C LEU A 131 9.41 8.68 8.53
N SER A 132 8.76 9.75 8.95
CA SER A 132 9.33 10.73 9.88
C SER A 132 9.27 10.29 11.35
N GLY A 133 8.57 9.20 11.65
CA GLY A 133 8.36 8.72 13.03
C GLY A 133 7.53 9.66 13.89
N LYS A 134 6.78 10.58 13.28
CA LYS A 134 5.88 11.52 13.99
C LYS A 134 4.55 10.89 14.41
N THR A 135 4.35 9.64 14.08
CA THR A 135 3.19 8.85 14.48
C THR A 135 3.48 8.25 15.85
N ASP A 136 3.11 8.93 16.91
CA ASP A 136 2.92 8.28 18.20
C ASP A 136 1.69 7.36 18.11
N PHE A 137 1.92 6.10 17.75
CA PHE A 137 0.94 5.04 17.94
C PHE A 137 0.84 4.65 19.44
N THR A 138 0.79 5.60 20.32
CA THR A 138 0.20 5.38 21.62
C THR A 138 -1.29 5.23 21.36
N LEU A 139 -1.75 3.99 21.31
CA LEU A 139 -3.18 3.68 21.45
C LEU A 139 -3.64 4.47 22.67
N ASP A 140 -4.34 5.57 22.46
CA ASP A 140 -5.01 6.29 23.52
C ASP A 140 -6.18 5.38 23.96
N PRO A 141 -6.09 4.71 25.13
CA PRO A 141 -7.12 3.77 25.56
C PRO A 141 -8.46 4.44 25.86
N GLU A 142 -8.52 5.79 25.81
CA GLU A 142 -9.75 6.56 26.06
C GLU A 142 -10.52 6.94 24.78
N LYS A 143 -10.01 6.59 23.58
CA LYS A 143 -10.69 6.82 22.30
C LYS A 143 -11.29 5.58 21.66
N GLY A 144 -11.50 4.51 22.45
CA GLY A 144 -12.21 3.30 22.05
C GLY A 144 -13.73 3.43 22.10
#